data_51fd59335e25124268c372da891a6498
#
_entry.id   51fd59335e25124268c372da891a6498
#
_cell.length_a   1.000
_cell.length_b   1.000
_cell.length_c   1.000
_cell.angle_alpha   90.00
_cell.angle_beta   90.00
_cell.angle_gamma   90.00
#
_symmetry.space_group_name_H-M   'P 1'
#
loop_
_entity.id
_entity.type
_entity.pdbx_description
1 polymer ?
#
loop_
_entity_poly.entity_id
_entity_poly.type
_entity_poly.pdbx_seq_one_letter_code
_entity_poly.pdbx_strand_id
1 'polypeptide(L)'
;GATALKVLQKLKLRNLPVALLLVDQRMPQMSGVEFLEQAMELFSEAKQVLLTAYADTDAAIRAINIVKIDYYLLKPWDPPEERLYPVLNDLLDDWLSSFRPLFAGIRIIGNRWSPKSHQTKDFLGRNQVPYQWLDIETDEEARRLVTYAECDNTQHLPLVLFPDGSRLI
;
A
#
# COMPACT_ATOMS: atom_id res chain seq x y z
N GLY A 1 10.80 0.24 -11.05
CA GLY A 1 10.85 0.04 -9.58
C GLY A 1 10.49 1.31 -8.85
N ALA A 2 11.42 2.28 -8.72
CA ALA A 2 11.22 3.47 -7.88
C ALA A 2 9.96 4.29 -8.18
N THR A 3 9.62 4.49 -9.46
CA THR A 3 8.39 5.21 -9.85
C THR A 3 7.13 4.48 -9.38
N ALA A 4 7.11 3.16 -9.46
CA ALA A 4 5.97 2.35 -9.01
C ALA A 4 5.80 2.43 -7.48
N LEU A 5 6.89 2.44 -6.69
CA LEU A 5 6.81 2.65 -5.25
C LEU A 5 6.17 4.00 -4.88
N LYS A 6 6.53 5.09 -5.60
CA LYS A 6 5.88 6.40 -5.40
C LYS A 6 4.38 6.35 -5.72
N VAL A 7 3.98 5.57 -6.73
CA VAL A 7 2.54 5.35 -7.03
C VAL A 7 1.86 4.62 -5.88
N LEU A 8 2.46 3.54 -5.36
CA LEU A 8 1.93 2.81 -4.21
C LEU A 8 1.78 3.71 -2.98
N GLN A 9 2.76 4.56 -2.68
CA GLN A 9 2.66 5.54 -1.59
C GLN A 9 1.48 6.49 -1.78
N LYS A 10 1.26 7.00 -3.00
CA LYS A 10 0.09 7.84 -3.31
C LYS A 10 -1.24 7.08 -3.13
N LEU A 11 -1.30 5.81 -3.55
CA LEU A 11 -2.49 4.99 -3.32
C LEU A 11 -2.76 4.79 -1.84
N LYS A 12 -1.71 4.58 -1.03
CA LYS A 12 -1.82 4.47 0.43
C LYS A 12 -2.33 5.77 1.07
N LEU A 13 -1.85 6.94 0.62
CA LEU A 13 -2.36 8.24 1.06
C LEU A 13 -3.84 8.46 0.72
N ARG A 14 -4.29 7.92 -0.40
CA ARG A 14 -5.70 7.98 -0.83
C ARG A 14 -6.58 6.90 -0.18
N ASN A 15 -6.00 6.04 0.64
CA ASN A 15 -6.65 4.88 1.23
C ASN A 15 -7.25 3.92 0.18
N LEU A 16 -6.61 3.81 -0.97
CA LEU A 16 -7.04 2.90 -2.03
C LEU A 16 -6.36 1.54 -1.82
N PRO A 17 -7.11 0.43 -1.87
CA PRO A 17 -6.53 -0.89 -1.73
C PRO A 17 -5.77 -1.30 -3.00
N VAL A 18 -4.79 -2.15 -2.82
CA VAL A 18 -4.09 -2.86 -3.91
C VAL A 18 -4.34 -4.33 -3.72
N ALA A 19 -4.96 -4.96 -4.70
CA ALA A 19 -5.33 -6.38 -4.63
C ALA A 19 -4.17 -7.30 -5.02
N LEU A 20 -3.41 -6.93 -6.06
CA LEU A 20 -2.38 -7.76 -6.63
C LEU A 20 -1.23 -6.93 -7.19
N LEU A 21 -0.01 -7.39 -6.99
CA LEU A 21 1.22 -6.87 -7.56
C LEU A 21 1.82 -7.92 -8.49
N LEU A 22 1.85 -7.62 -9.79
CA LEU A 22 2.45 -8.45 -10.81
C LEU A 22 3.76 -7.83 -11.27
N VAL A 23 4.89 -8.43 -10.92
CA VAL A 23 6.20 -7.79 -10.99
C VAL A 23 7.19 -8.63 -11.78
N ASP A 24 7.88 -8.03 -12.75
CA ASP A 24 8.99 -8.69 -13.45
C ASP A 24 10.24 -8.72 -12.56
N GLN A 25 10.94 -9.86 -12.52
CA GLN A 25 12.20 -9.99 -11.80
C GLN A 25 13.29 -9.08 -12.37
N ARG A 26 13.35 -8.95 -13.68
CA ARG A 26 14.39 -8.15 -14.34
C ARG A 26 13.90 -6.76 -14.66
N MET A 27 14.10 -5.85 -13.73
CA MET A 27 13.81 -4.43 -13.93
C MET A 27 15.08 -3.58 -13.84
N PRO A 28 15.14 -2.44 -14.57
CA PRO A 28 16.26 -1.49 -14.42
C PRO A 28 16.32 -0.93 -13.00
N GLN A 29 17.52 -0.83 -12.42
CA GLN A 29 17.85 -0.20 -11.14
C GLN A 29 17.37 -0.93 -9.87
N MET A 30 16.39 -1.82 -9.96
CA MET A 30 15.82 -2.54 -8.83
C MET A 30 15.25 -3.86 -9.31
N SER A 31 15.56 -4.96 -8.66
CA SER A 31 14.99 -6.26 -8.98
C SER A 31 13.52 -6.34 -8.56
N GLY A 32 12.79 -7.32 -9.12
CA GLY A 32 11.40 -7.57 -8.73
C GLY A 32 11.27 -7.93 -7.26
N VAL A 33 12.20 -8.72 -6.72
CA VAL A 33 12.23 -9.09 -5.30
C VAL A 33 12.42 -7.87 -4.40
N GLU A 34 13.41 -7.01 -4.69
CA GLU A 34 13.63 -5.78 -3.91
C GLU A 34 12.43 -4.83 -3.97
N PHE A 35 11.73 -4.79 -5.10
CA PHE A 35 10.50 -4.02 -5.21
C PHE A 35 9.38 -4.59 -4.33
N LEU A 36 9.17 -5.92 -4.36
CA LEU A 36 8.14 -6.58 -3.57
C LEU A 36 8.40 -6.46 -2.08
N GLU A 37 9.66 -6.55 -1.62
CA GLU A 37 10.02 -6.29 -0.21
C GLU A 37 9.52 -4.93 0.26
N GLN A 38 9.78 -3.86 -0.50
CA GLN A 38 9.34 -2.52 -0.16
C GLN A 38 7.82 -2.32 -0.33
N ALA A 39 7.23 -2.95 -1.32
CA ALA A 39 5.79 -2.88 -1.56
C ALA A 39 4.98 -3.58 -0.45
N MET A 40 5.52 -4.65 0.14
CA MET A 40 4.93 -5.36 1.27
C MET A 40 4.77 -4.49 2.51
N GLU A 41 5.70 -3.57 2.76
CA GLU A 41 5.58 -2.61 3.86
C GLU A 41 4.39 -1.65 3.67
N LEU A 42 4.02 -1.38 2.42
CA LEU A 42 2.90 -0.51 2.07
C LEU A 42 1.56 -1.26 2.04
N PHE A 43 1.56 -2.47 1.45
CA PHE A 43 0.37 -3.27 1.17
C PHE A 43 0.61 -4.75 1.48
N SER A 44 0.66 -5.09 2.76
CA SER A 44 0.88 -6.46 3.25
C SER A 44 -0.19 -7.46 2.81
N GLU A 45 -1.40 -6.98 2.53
CA GLU A 45 -2.54 -7.81 2.11
C GLU A 45 -2.62 -8.01 0.59
N ALA A 46 -1.79 -7.28 -0.18
CA ALA A 46 -1.77 -7.43 -1.64
C ALA A 46 -1.14 -8.76 -2.03
N LYS A 47 -1.77 -9.48 -2.96
CA LYS A 47 -1.21 -10.69 -3.55
C LYS A 47 0.02 -10.35 -4.39
N GLN A 48 1.08 -11.14 -4.27
CA GLN A 48 2.37 -10.89 -4.86
C GLN A 48 2.73 -11.97 -5.86
N VAL A 49 2.88 -11.57 -7.13
CA VAL A 49 3.25 -12.47 -8.23
C VAL A 49 4.54 -12.00 -8.87
N LEU A 50 5.55 -12.85 -8.87
CA LEU A 50 6.83 -12.57 -9.53
C LEU A 50 6.85 -13.24 -10.92
N LEU A 51 7.14 -12.44 -11.94
CA LEU A 51 7.39 -12.92 -13.31
C LEU A 51 8.88 -13.15 -13.50
N THR A 52 9.28 -14.34 -13.86
CA THR A 52 10.70 -14.72 -13.99
C THR A 52 10.97 -15.50 -15.26
N ALA A 53 12.20 -15.41 -15.78
CA ALA A 53 12.70 -16.28 -16.83
C ALA A 53 13.33 -17.53 -16.22
N TYR A 54 13.45 -18.60 -17.00
CA TYR A 54 13.97 -19.89 -16.57
C TYR A 54 15.36 -19.82 -15.91
N ALA A 55 16.15 -18.82 -16.24
CA ALA A 55 17.51 -18.64 -15.72
C ALA A 55 17.58 -17.97 -14.32
N ASP A 56 16.46 -17.55 -13.75
CA ASP A 56 16.42 -16.78 -12.49
C ASP A 56 15.85 -17.61 -11.32
N THR A 57 16.06 -18.92 -11.32
CA THR A 57 15.53 -19.85 -10.30
C THR A 57 15.97 -19.47 -8.88
N ASP A 58 17.23 -19.02 -8.71
CA ASP A 58 17.75 -18.58 -7.42
C ASP A 58 17.05 -17.30 -6.90
N ALA A 59 16.64 -16.42 -7.81
CA ALA A 59 15.86 -15.24 -7.46
C ALA A 59 14.44 -15.63 -7.02
N ALA A 60 13.81 -16.60 -7.68
CA ALA A 60 12.52 -17.14 -7.29
C ALA A 60 12.57 -17.80 -5.90
N ILE A 61 13.60 -18.60 -5.63
CA ILE A 61 13.81 -19.23 -4.32
C ILE A 61 13.99 -18.17 -3.22
N ARG A 62 14.77 -17.12 -3.46
CA ARG A 62 14.92 -16.01 -2.52
C ARG A 62 13.61 -15.26 -2.29
N ALA A 63 12.85 -15.03 -3.36
CA ALA A 63 11.55 -14.36 -3.26
C ALA A 63 10.57 -15.16 -2.38
N ILE A 64 10.51 -16.47 -2.54
CA ILE A 64 9.66 -17.35 -1.73
C ILE A 64 10.10 -17.32 -0.25
N ASN A 65 11.39 -17.38 0.02
CA ASN A 65 11.91 -17.50 1.38
C ASN A 65 11.94 -16.18 2.14
N ILE A 66 12.21 -15.07 1.48
CA ILE A 66 12.38 -13.75 2.11
C ILE A 66 11.08 -12.95 2.07
N VAL A 67 10.47 -12.84 0.89
CA VAL A 67 9.30 -11.98 0.66
C VAL A 67 7.98 -12.72 0.88
N LYS A 68 8.00 -14.08 0.87
CA LYS A 68 6.81 -14.94 0.98
C LYS A 68 5.79 -14.62 -0.11
N ILE A 69 6.25 -14.47 -1.36
CA ILE A 69 5.37 -14.22 -2.50
C ILE A 69 4.30 -15.31 -2.63
N ASP A 70 3.10 -14.93 -3.07
CA ASP A 70 1.98 -15.87 -3.25
C ASP A 70 2.20 -16.79 -4.43
N TYR A 71 2.79 -16.29 -5.52
CA TYR A 71 3.04 -17.07 -6.71
C TYR A 71 4.22 -16.55 -7.54
N TYR A 72 4.85 -17.44 -8.32
CA TYR A 72 5.79 -17.05 -9.36
C TYR A 72 5.40 -17.68 -10.70
N LEU A 73 5.53 -16.92 -11.78
CA LEU A 73 5.19 -17.34 -13.13
C LEU A 73 6.44 -17.35 -14.01
N LEU A 74 6.69 -18.48 -14.64
CA LEU A 74 7.79 -18.65 -15.61
C LEU A 74 7.37 -18.14 -16.99
N LYS A 75 8.22 -17.31 -17.58
CA LYS A 75 8.09 -16.89 -18.99
C LYS A 75 8.57 -18.02 -19.93
N PRO A 76 7.93 -18.22 -21.10
CA PRO A 76 6.73 -17.59 -21.60
C PRO A 76 5.44 -18.22 -21.02
N TRP A 77 4.39 -17.42 -20.88
CA TRP A 77 3.06 -17.86 -20.43
C TRP A 77 2.02 -17.87 -21.56
N ASP A 78 2.45 -18.17 -22.79
CA ASP A 78 1.55 -18.32 -23.92
C ASP A 78 0.91 -19.72 -23.96
N PRO A 79 -0.40 -19.82 -24.22
CA PRO A 79 -1.37 -18.74 -24.25
C PRO A 79 -1.71 -18.24 -22.83
N PRO A 80 -1.89 -16.90 -22.61
CA PRO A 80 -2.14 -16.34 -21.28
C PRO A 80 -3.46 -16.81 -20.66
N GLU A 81 -4.45 -17.18 -21.48
CA GLU A 81 -5.74 -17.69 -21.05
C GLU A 81 -5.62 -19.01 -20.27
N GLU A 82 -4.61 -19.81 -20.58
CA GLU A 82 -4.39 -21.12 -19.94
C GLU A 82 -3.43 -21.06 -18.77
N ARG A 83 -2.44 -20.16 -18.81
CA ARG A 83 -1.30 -20.17 -17.88
C ARG A 83 -1.23 -18.96 -16.94
N LEU A 84 -1.69 -17.82 -17.38
CA LEU A 84 -1.61 -16.57 -16.61
C LEU A 84 -2.94 -16.23 -15.93
N TYR A 85 -4.03 -16.12 -16.71
CA TYR A 85 -5.30 -15.65 -16.19
C TYR A 85 -5.90 -16.53 -15.10
N PRO A 86 -5.85 -17.88 -15.16
CA PRO A 86 -6.37 -18.69 -14.08
C PRO A 86 -5.69 -18.42 -12.75
N VAL A 87 -4.36 -18.31 -12.74
CA VAL A 87 -3.58 -18.02 -11.53
C VAL A 87 -3.92 -16.63 -10.97
N LEU A 88 -4.02 -15.62 -11.84
CA LEU A 88 -4.38 -14.27 -11.39
C LEU A 88 -5.82 -14.20 -10.84
N ASN A 89 -6.75 -14.92 -11.47
CA ASN A 89 -8.14 -14.97 -11.01
C ASN A 89 -8.25 -15.66 -9.64
N ASP A 90 -7.59 -16.78 -9.45
CA ASP A 90 -7.59 -17.50 -8.16
C ASP A 90 -7.02 -16.63 -7.05
N LEU A 91 -5.92 -15.92 -7.30
CA LEU A 91 -5.33 -14.99 -6.32
C LEU A 91 -6.23 -13.79 -6.03
N LEU A 92 -6.92 -13.26 -7.04
CA LEU A 92 -7.86 -12.16 -6.86
C LEU A 92 -9.10 -12.59 -6.09
N ASP A 93 -9.64 -13.78 -6.37
CA ASP A 93 -10.77 -14.34 -5.63
C ASP A 93 -10.40 -14.60 -4.17
N ASP A 94 -9.20 -15.11 -3.91
CA ASP A 94 -8.68 -15.31 -2.56
C ASP A 94 -8.51 -13.97 -1.81
N TRP A 95 -7.98 -12.93 -2.49
CA TRP A 95 -7.91 -11.59 -1.93
C TRP A 95 -9.30 -11.02 -1.63
N LEU A 96 -10.24 -11.13 -2.56
CA LEU A 96 -11.61 -10.64 -2.39
C LEU A 96 -12.33 -11.32 -1.21
N SER A 97 -12.06 -12.60 -0.97
CA SER A 97 -12.67 -13.35 0.14
C SER A 97 -12.24 -12.83 1.52
N SER A 98 -11.03 -12.29 1.61
CA SER A 98 -10.45 -11.74 2.85
C SER A 98 -10.54 -10.22 2.96
N PHE A 99 -10.82 -9.53 1.86
CA PHE A 99 -10.83 -8.07 1.79
C PHE A 99 -11.94 -7.46 2.63
N ARG A 100 -11.55 -6.52 3.49
CA ARG A 100 -12.48 -5.66 4.23
C ARG A 100 -12.40 -4.25 3.69
N PRO A 101 -13.53 -3.62 3.29
CA PRO A 101 -13.52 -2.25 2.80
C PRO A 101 -12.85 -1.29 3.79
N LEU A 102 -11.94 -0.49 3.28
CA LEU A 102 -11.27 0.54 4.07
C LEU A 102 -12.22 1.71 4.32
N PHE A 103 -11.96 2.47 5.38
CA PHE A 103 -12.72 3.69 5.66
C PHE A 103 -12.55 4.71 4.52
N ALA A 104 -13.64 5.03 3.83
CA ALA A 104 -13.66 5.89 2.65
C ALA A 104 -13.93 7.37 3.01
N GLY A 105 -13.52 7.83 4.20
CA GLY A 105 -13.74 9.19 4.70
C GLY A 105 -12.45 9.97 4.91
N ILE A 106 -12.59 11.11 5.60
CA ILE A 106 -11.47 11.95 6.01
C ILE A 106 -10.65 11.24 7.10
N ARG A 107 -9.33 11.21 6.97
CA ARG A 107 -8.41 10.74 8.01
C ARG A 107 -7.67 11.91 8.61
N ILE A 108 -7.66 12.01 9.94
CA ILE A 108 -6.95 13.05 10.68
C ILE A 108 -5.81 12.39 11.44
N ILE A 109 -4.59 12.84 11.17
CA ILE A 109 -3.39 12.39 11.86
C ILE A 109 -2.91 13.52 12.75
N GLY A 110 -2.75 13.27 14.03
CA GLY A 110 -2.31 14.31 14.95
C GLY A 110 -1.94 13.78 16.32
N ASN A 111 -1.57 14.69 17.19
CA ASN A 111 -1.32 14.41 18.60
C ASN A 111 -2.61 14.62 19.40
N ARG A 112 -2.96 13.65 20.26
CA ARG A 112 -4.19 13.71 21.09
C ARG A 112 -4.23 14.91 22.03
N TRP A 113 -3.08 15.43 22.42
CA TRP A 113 -2.96 16.54 23.36
C TRP A 113 -2.89 17.91 22.67
N SER A 114 -2.83 17.94 21.34
CA SER A 114 -2.74 19.18 20.58
C SER A 114 -4.08 19.92 20.55
N PRO A 115 -4.14 21.21 20.93
CA PRO A 115 -5.34 22.03 20.78
C PRO A 115 -5.87 22.08 19.35
N LYS A 116 -4.97 22.16 18.35
CA LYS A 116 -5.34 22.15 16.94
C LYS A 116 -6.04 20.83 16.54
N SER A 117 -5.55 19.69 17.03
CA SER A 117 -6.20 18.40 16.81
C SER A 117 -7.62 18.36 17.37
N HIS A 118 -7.81 18.91 18.57
CA HIS A 118 -9.14 19.01 19.18
C HIS A 118 -10.07 19.91 18.36
N GLN A 119 -9.61 21.10 17.97
CA GLN A 119 -10.38 22.03 17.16
C GLN A 119 -10.82 21.42 15.83
N THR A 120 -9.92 20.69 15.15
CA THR A 120 -10.23 20.01 13.88
C THR A 120 -11.30 18.93 14.08
N LYS A 121 -11.15 18.08 15.12
CA LYS A 121 -12.13 17.05 15.45
C LYS A 121 -13.49 17.63 15.82
N ASP A 122 -13.52 18.68 16.63
CA ASP A 122 -14.74 19.39 17.02
C ASP A 122 -15.44 20.02 15.83
N PHE A 123 -14.68 20.63 14.92
CA PHE A 123 -15.23 21.21 13.69
C PHE A 123 -15.93 20.16 12.83
N LEU A 124 -15.25 19.04 12.57
CA LEU A 124 -15.84 17.97 11.78
C LEU A 124 -17.02 17.30 12.49
N GLY A 125 -16.93 17.09 13.79
CA GLY A 125 -18.01 16.51 14.59
C GLY A 125 -19.26 17.39 14.60
N ARG A 126 -19.13 18.69 14.78
CA ARG A 126 -20.25 19.66 14.75
C ARG A 126 -20.93 19.71 13.37
N ASN A 127 -20.16 19.50 12.30
CA ASN A 127 -20.68 19.47 10.94
C ASN A 127 -21.12 18.07 10.50
N GLN A 128 -21.13 17.09 11.39
CA GLN A 128 -21.52 15.69 11.14
C GLN A 128 -20.72 15.04 9.99
N VAL A 129 -19.46 15.46 9.82
CA VAL A 129 -18.54 14.88 8.83
C VAL A 129 -17.82 13.69 9.47
N PRO A 130 -18.02 12.45 8.98
CA PRO A 130 -17.35 11.29 9.53
C PRO A 130 -15.86 11.34 9.22
N TYR A 131 -15.04 11.00 10.21
CA TYR A 131 -13.59 10.96 10.07
C TYR A 131 -13.00 9.80 10.86
N GLN A 132 -11.82 9.34 10.45
CA GLN A 132 -10.98 8.42 11.20
C GLN A 132 -9.86 9.21 11.88
N TRP A 133 -9.70 9.02 13.19
CA TRP A 133 -8.59 9.58 13.95
C TRP A 133 -7.43 8.60 14.04
N LEU A 134 -6.22 9.06 13.73
CA LEU A 134 -4.97 8.33 13.83
C LEU A 134 -3.99 9.11 14.73
N ASP A 135 -3.59 8.52 15.82
CA ASP A 135 -2.70 9.15 16.80
C ASP A 135 -1.23 8.92 16.43
N ILE A 136 -0.48 9.99 16.17
CA ILE A 136 0.93 9.92 15.79
C ILE A 136 1.82 9.23 16.83
N GLU A 137 1.43 9.26 18.11
CA GLU A 137 2.21 8.68 19.20
C GLU A 137 2.05 7.17 19.30
N THR A 138 0.83 6.67 19.06
CA THR A 138 0.49 5.27 19.30
C THR A 138 0.28 4.46 18.03
N ASP A 139 -0.01 5.11 16.91
CA ASP A 139 -0.37 4.46 15.66
C ASP A 139 0.80 4.49 14.66
N GLU A 140 1.28 3.30 14.28
CA GLU A 140 2.37 3.17 13.32
C GLU A 140 1.93 3.59 11.91
N GLU A 141 0.66 3.35 11.55
CA GLU A 141 0.11 3.80 10.28
C GLU A 141 0.13 5.34 10.19
N ALA A 142 -0.19 6.03 11.29
CA ALA A 142 -0.12 7.49 11.35
C ALA A 142 1.28 8.01 11.00
N ARG A 143 2.33 7.41 11.58
CA ARG A 143 3.73 7.80 11.31
C ARG A 143 4.13 7.58 9.86
N ARG A 144 3.75 6.43 9.29
CA ARG A 144 4.01 6.12 7.87
C ARG A 144 3.30 7.11 6.95
N LEU A 145 2.04 7.43 7.23
CA LEU A 145 1.26 8.38 6.42
C LEU A 145 1.84 9.80 6.46
N VAL A 146 2.35 10.26 7.61
CA VAL A 146 3.04 11.55 7.72
C VAL A 146 4.29 11.58 6.87
N THR A 147 5.10 10.52 6.89
CA THR A 147 6.29 10.38 6.05
C THR A 147 5.93 10.36 4.55
N TYR A 148 4.92 9.60 4.15
CA TYR A 148 4.48 9.56 2.74
C TYR A 148 3.87 10.89 2.26
N ALA A 149 3.28 11.64 3.19
CA ALA A 149 2.78 12.98 2.91
C ALA A 149 3.90 14.05 2.90
N GLU A 150 5.17 13.65 3.08
CA GLU A 150 6.31 14.57 3.15
C GLU A 150 6.11 15.67 4.21
N CYS A 151 5.44 15.33 5.32
CA CYS A 151 5.16 16.23 6.43
C CYS A 151 6.09 15.91 7.61
N ASP A 152 7.40 16.04 7.40
CA ASP A 152 8.43 15.60 8.37
C ASP A 152 8.47 16.44 9.67
N ASN A 153 7.67 17.51 9.78
CA ASN A 153 7.64 18.34 10.94
C ASN A 153 6.33 18.17 11.72
N THR A 154 6.44 17.67 12.97
CA THR A 154 5.30 17.55 13.91
C THR A 154 4.62 18.88 14.22
N GLN A 155 5.24 20.02 13.90
CA GLN A 155 4.64 21.35 14.01
C GLN A 155 3.49 21.57 13.00
N HIS A 156 3.42 20.76 11.95
CA HIS A 156 2.40 20.82 10.92
C HIS A 156 1.22 19.85 11.16
N LEU A 157 1.09 19.34 12.37
CA LEU A 157 -0.06 18.52 12.76
C LEU A 157 -1.19 19.39 13.32
N PRO A 158 -2.46 19.01 13.12
CA PRO A 158 -2.93 17.80 12.49
C PRO A 158 -2.84 17.80 10.96
N LEU A 159 -2.47 16.66 10.38
CA LEU A 159 -2.55 16.41 8.94
C LEU A 159 -3.93 15.82 8.63
N VAL A 160 -4.67 16.46 7.74
CA VAL A 160 -5.98 15.99 7.26
C VAL A 160 -5.81 15.43 5.86
N LEU A 161 -6.16 14.18 5.66
CA LEU A 161 -6.13 13.49 4.37
C LEU A 161 -7.54 13.27 3.85
N PHE A 162 -7.79 13.71 2.63
CA PHE A 162 -9.06 13.54 1.94
C PHE A 162 -9.05 12.32 1.02
N PRO A 163 -10.23 11.74 0.70
CA PRO A 163 -10.33 10.56 -0.18
C PRO A 163 -9.78 10.78 -1.59
N ASP A 164 -9.78 12.01 -2.09
CA ASP A 164 -9.22 12.38 -3.40
C ASP A 164 -7.67 12.45 -3.41
N GLY A 165 -7.06 12.30 -2.24
CA GLY A 165 -5.61 12.39 -2.04
C GLY A 165 -5.10 13.81 -1.78
N SER A 166 -5.98 14.80 -1.69
CA SER A 166 -5.62 16.13 -1.22
C SER A 166 -5.33 16.11 0.29
N ARG A 167 -4.55 17.08 0.76
CA ARG A 167 -4.17 17.20 2.16
C ARG A 167 -4.27 18.64 2.64
N LEU A 168 -4.57 18.79 3.93
CA LEU A 168 -4.54 20.05 4.66
C LEU A 168 -3.66 19.90 5.90
N ILE A 169 -2.88 20.93 6.20
CA ILE A 169 -1.97 20.99 7.35
C ILE A 169 -2.33 22.19 8.22
#